data_75619d0947705f7380ca9ae44c6c8b01
#
_entry.id   75619d0947705f7380ca9ae44c6c8b01
#
_cell.length_a   1.000
_cell.length_b   1.000
_cell.length_c   1.000
_cell.angle_alpha   90.00
_cell.angle_beta   90.00
_cell.angle_gamma   90.00
#
_symmetry.space_group_name_H-M   'P 1'
#
loop_
_entity.id
_entity.type
_entity.pdbx_description
1 polymer ?
#
loop_
_entity_poly.entity_id
_entity_poly.type
_entity_poly.pdbx_seq_one_letter_code
_entity_poly.pdbx_strand_id
1 'polypeptide(L)'
;HQLHRRQRQMCIRDSSTVHNFLVKKERRTQIGIVLESGEAREVHHHCLLIGYGADAINPYLAFAVLEKSLEDGALIDENLKNSSDLVKAYKKGVAKGMLKVMAKMGISTLQSYKGAQIFEAVGLSDEIIEKSFPGTPSRVQGVTFDILSEEMERRHLMGFPENLENNVASLPNPGDFHWRNGGDSHMWDPKSISALQIAARNNDESAYWNFSNHANEETTKNSTLRGLMKFKFSKNPIPLEKVEPEKEIVKRFATGAMSLGSISTEAHESLALAMNKLGGKSNTGEGGEDPIRFKPLDDGSSKRSAIKQVASGRFGVTMWYLTNADELQIKIAQGAKPGEGGELPGTKVDKYIAKIRHSTPGVGLISPPPHHDIYSIEDIAQLIHDLKNANRSSRISVKLVSEIGVGTIAAGVVKAKTDHLVIAGHDGGTGASPLTSIKHAGLPWELGIAETHQTLVMNNLRSRVVLQTDGQLKTGRDVAIAAILGAEEFGFSTAPLVTLGCIMMRKCHLNTCPVGIATQDKELRKKFKGSPDNVVNYLFMVAKELRMIMANLGISKLDDLIGRVDLLEMDKAIDHWKRDGLDLSKILSPAEIIYKD
;
A
#
# COMPACT_ATOMS: atom_id res chain seq x y z
N HIS A 1 6.63 -5.67 12.55
CA HIS A 1 6.48 -6.09 11.15
C HIS A 1 7.73 -6.75 10.58
N GLN A 2 8.93 -6.33 10.97
CA GLN A 2 10.18 -6.86 10.42
C GLN A 2 10.52 -8.27 10.95
N LEU A 3 10.29 -8.57 12.23
CA LEU A 3 10.62 -9.87 12.82
C LEU A 3 9.81 -11.04 12.21
N HIS A 4 8.51 -10.86 11.98
CA HIS A 4 7.67 -11.93 11.41
C HIS A 4 7.90 -12.18 9.91
N ARG A 5 8.25 -11.16 9.12
CA ARG A 5 8.60 -11.34 7.71
C ARG A 5 9.96 -12.06 7.54
N ARG A 6 10.85 -11.94 8.51
CA ARG A 6 12.23 -12.47 8.46
C ARG A 6 12.33 -13.96 8.77
N GLN A 7 11.47 -14.48 9.66
CA GLN A 7 11.41 -15.92 9.96
C GLN A 7 11.06 -16.78 8.74
N ARG A 8 10.37 -16.21 7.76
CA ARG A 8 9.94 -16.88 6.54
C ARG A 8 11.06 -17.10 5.53
N GLN A 9 12.08 -16.23 5.54
CA GLN A 9 13.17 -16.30 4.55
C GLN A 9 14.01 -17.57 4.69
N MET A 10 14.14 -18.14 5.89
CA MET A 10 14.98 -19.30 6.12
C MET A 10 14.40 -20.57 5.51
N CYS A 11 13.19 -20.97 5.89
CA CYS A 11 12.57 -22.18 5.34
C CYS A 11 12.30 -22.06 3.83
N ILE A 12 11.91 -20.85 3.34
CA ILE A 12 11.72 -20.61 1.92
C ILE A 12 13.04 -20.68 1.18
N ARG A 13 14.10 -20.06 1.69
CA ARG A 13 15.44 -20.10 1.13
C ARG A 13 15.94 -21.54 1.03
N ASP A 14 15.81 -22.32 2.09
CA ASP A 14 16.35 -23.68 2.16
C ASP A 14 15.60 -24.62 1.21
N SER A 15 14.26 -24.59 1.22
CA SER A 15 13.45 -25.38 0.28
C SER A 15 13.71 -24.99 -1.17
N SER A 16 13.82 -23.70 -1.46
CA SER A 16 14.12 -23.19 -2.80
C SER A 16 15.52 -23.58 -3.26
N THR A 17 16.52 -23.50 -2.38
CA THR A 17 17.90 -23.92 -2.70
C THR A 17 17.95 -25.41 -3.05
N VAL A 18 17.31 -26.27 -2.27
CA VAL A 18 17.22 -27.71 -2.53
C VAL A 18 16.47 -27.98 -3.83
N HIS A 19 15.33 -27.32 -4.05
CA HIS A 19 14.55 -27.43 -5.27
C HIS A 19 15.40 -27.11 -6.51
N ASN A 20 16.04 -25.94 -6.52
CA ASN A 20 16.85 -25.50 -7.66
C ASN A 20 18.12 -26.34 -7.85
N PHE A 21 18.73 -26.80 -6.76
CA PHE A 21 19.85 -27.74 -6.86
C PHE A 21 19.42 -29.06 -7.55
N LEU A 22 18.27 -29.61 -7.16
CA LEU A 22 17.73 -30.81 -7.78
C LEU A 22 17.33 -30.60 -9.25
N VAL A 23 16.82 -29.41 -9.59
CA VAL A 23 16.56 -29.04 -11.00
C VAL A 23 17.86 -29.03 -11.79
N LYS A 24 18.91 -28.34 -11.32
CA LYS A 24 20.24 -28.32 -11.97
C LYS A 24 20.88 -29.71 -12.13
N LYS A 25 20.53 -30.66 -11.25
CA LYS A 25 21.00 -32.05 -11.30
C LYS A 25 20.06 -32.98 -12.07
N GLU A 26 18.99 -32.46 -12.67
CA GLU A 26 17.98 -33.25 -13.39
C GLU A 26 17.32 -34.34 -12.53
N ARG A 27 17.22 -34.11 -11.21
CA ARG A 27 16.68 -35.06 -10.23
C ARG A 27 15.38 -34.60 -9.57
N ARG A 28 14.95 -33.38 -9.83
CA ARG A 28 13.79 -32.80 -9.13
C ARG A 28 12.50 -33.60 -9.28
N THR A 29 12.26 -34.19 -10.44
CA THR A 29 11.06 -34.99 -10.72
C THR A 29 11.07 -36.37 -10.08
N GLN A 30 12.22 -36.80 -9.56
CA GLN A 30 12.41 -38.12 -8.93
C GLN A 30 12.24 -38.07 -7.39
N ILE A 31 12.16 -36.86 -6.82
CA ILE A 31 12.21 -36.65 -5.36
C ILE A 31 11.11 -35.66 -4.97
N GLY A 32 10.29 -36.06 -3.96
CA GLY A 32 9.38 -35.16 -3.27
C GLY A 32 10.11 -34.38 -2.17
N ILE A 33 9.82 -33.09 -2.02
CA ILE A 33 10.37 -32.24 -0.94
C ILE A 33 9.28 -32.06 0.13
N VAL A 34 9.50 -32.67 1.29
CA VAL A 34 8.66 -32.50 2.48
C VAL A 34 9.34 -31.53 3.43
N LEU A 35 8.64 -30.48 3.80
CA LEU A 35 9.14 -29.47 4.72
C LEU A 35 8.48 -29.63 6.08
N GLU A 36 9.28 -29.81 7.12
CA GLU A 36 8.84 -29.75 8.51
C GLU A 36 9.33 -28.45 9.14
N SER A 37 8.40 -27.60 9.59
CA SER A 37 8.75 -26.24 10.04
C SER A 37 7.80 -25.70 11.09
N GLY A 38 8.35 -25.02 12.11
CA GLY A 38 7.59 -24.21 13.05
C GLY A 38 7.20 -22.83 12.49
N GLU A 39 7.72 -22.42 11.33
CA GLU A 39 7.48 -21.08 10.76
C GLU A 39 6.24 -21.00 9.88
N ALA A 40 5.76 -22.11 9.33
CA ALA A 40 4.57 -22.17 8.49
C ALA A 40 3.31 -22.10 9.36
N ARG A 41 2.63 -20.93 9.38
CA ARG A 41 1.47 -20.68 10.25
C ARG A 41 0.24 -20.22 9.53
N GLU A 42 0.41 -19.38 8.51
CA GLU A 42 -0.68 -18.74 7.75
C GLU A 42 -0.65 -19.12 6.26
N VAL A 43 -1.74 -18.85 5.56
CA VAL A 43 -1.90 -19.15 4.12
C VAL A 43 -0.72 -18.67 3.29
N HIS A 44 -0.27 -17.42 3.51
CA HIS A 44 0.81 -16.84 2.72
C HIS A 44 2.14 -17.60 2.88
N HIS A 45 2.43 -18.13 4.08
CA HIS A 45 3.61 -18.97 4.30
C HIS A 45 3.57 -20.23 3.43
N HIS A 46 2.42 -20.90 3.39
CA HIS A 46 2.23 -22.09 2.55
C HIS A 46 2.34 -21.77 1.06
N CYS A 47 1.76 -20.63 0.64
CA CYS A 47 1.88 -20.17 -0.75
C CYS A 47 3.34 -19.96 -1.16
N LEU A 48 4.15 -19.29 -0.32
CA LEU A 48 5.56 -19.09 -0.59
C LEU A 48 6.35 -20.42 -0.64
N LEU A 49 6.17 -21.29 0.35
CA LEU A 49 6.88 -22.56 0.43
C LEU A 49 6.60 -23.46 -0.76
N ILE A 50 5.33 -23.57 -1.18
CA ILE A 50 4.96 -24.37 -2.36
C ILE A 50 5.42 -23.66 -3.64
N GLY A 51 5.28 -22.34 -3.73
CA GLY A 51 5.78 -21.57 -4.87
C GLY A 51 7.27 -21.74 -5.10
N TYR A 52 8.03 -21.97 -4.04
CA TYR A 52 9.47 -22.27 -4.10
C TYR A 52 9.82 -23.76 -3.94
N GLY A 53 8.91 -24.67 -4.24
CA GLY A 53 9.21 -26.05 -4.54
C GLY A 53 8.84 -27.09 -3.49
N ALA A 54 8.27 -26.73 -2.34
CA ALA A 54 7.79 -27.74 -1.39
C ALA A 54 6.61 -28.54 -1.98
N ASP A 55 6.60 -29.85 -1.77
CA ASP A 55 5.50 -30.75 -2.18
C ASP A 55 4.54 -31.01 -1.01
N ALA A 56 5.06 -31.06 0.21
CA ALA A 56 4.27 -31.20 1.42
C ALA A 56 4.87 -30.35 2.55
N ILE A 57 4.02 -29.91 3.47
CA ILE A 57 4.40 -29.07 4.61
C ILE A 57 3.80 -29.65 5.89
N ASN A 58 4.64 -29.91 6.89
CA ASN A 58 4.25 -30.22 8.25
C ASN A 58 4.47 -28.98 9.16
N PRO A 59 3.44 -28.16 9.42
CA PRO A 59 3.56 -26.98 10.28
C PRO A 59 3.39 -27.37 11.76
N TYR A 60 4.32 -28.17 12.30
CA TYR A 60 4.18 -28.82 13.61
C TYR A 60 3.88 -27.84 14.75
N LEU A 61 4.52 -26.66 14.76
CA LEU A 61 4.28 -25.67 15.82
C LEU A 61 2.89 -25.03 15.72
N ALA A 62 2.35 -24.83 14.51
CA ALA A 62 0.98 -24.34 14.35
C ALA A 62 -0.01 -25.35 14.93
N PHE A 63 0.19 -26.65 14.71
CA PHE A 63 -0.64 -27.68 15.28
C PHE A 63 -0.55 -27.71 16.80
N ALA A 64 0.66 -27.71 17.36
CA ALA A 64 0.88 -27.71 18.81
C ALA A 64 0.24 -26.48 19.50
N VAL A 65 0.36 -25.29 18.91
CA VAL A 65 -0.26 -24.06 19.44
C VAL A 65 -1.80 -24.15 19.40
N LEU A 66 -2.37 -24.66 18.32
CA LEU A 66 -3.82 -24.84 18.21
C LEU A 66 -4.35 -25.85 19.22
N GLU A 67 -3.67 -26.98 19.39
CA GLU A 67 -4.01 -27.99 20.39
C GLU A 67 -3.98 -27.41 21.81
N LYS A 68 -2.91 -26.72 22.15
CA LYS A 68 -2.78 -26.05 23.44
C LYS A 68 -3.87 -25.00 23.66
N SER A 69 -4.22 -24.22 22.63
CA SER A 69 -5.28 -23.21 22.69
C SER A 69 -6.67 -23.84 22.90
N LEU A 70 -6.89 -25.05 22.40
CA LEU A 70 -8.13 -25.80 22.66
C LEU A 70 -8.17 -26.32 24.11
N GLU A 71 -7.07 -26.91 24.59
CA GLU A 71 -6.94 -27.37 25.96
C GLU A 71 -7.15 -26.26 26.98
N ASP A 72 -6.58 -25.09 26.73
CA ASP A 72 -6.69 -23.90 27.58
C ASP A 72 -8.05 -23.18 27.48
N GLY A 73 -8.96 -23.66 26.64
CA GLY A 73 -10.28 -23.04 26.42
C GLY A 73 -10.23 -21.69 25.72
N ALA A 74 -9.11 -21.35 25.08
CA ALA A 74 -8.96 -20.09 24.32
C ALA A 74 -9.66 -20.16 22.95
N LEU A 75 -9.88 -21.36 22.41
CA LEU A 75 -10.67 -21.60 21.20
C LEU A 75 -12.06 -22.11 21.60
N ILE A 76 -13.08 -21.28 21.36
CA ILE A 76 -14.49 -21.60 21.65
C ILE A 76 -15.20 -21.77 20.31
N ASP A 77 -15.31 -23.01 19.85
CA ASP A 77 -16.10 -23.37 18.66
C ASP A 77 -16.70 -24.76 18.88
N GLU A 78 -18.02 -24.87 18.79
CA GLU A 78 -18.78 -26.11 19.03
C GLU A 78 -18.37 -27.26 18.06
N ASN A 79 -17.78 -26.93 16.94
CA ASN A 79 -17.30 -27.87 15.92
C ASN A 79 -15.87 -28.37 16.16
N LEU A 80 -15.14 -27.79 17.10
CA LEU A 80 -13.74 -28.12 17.40
C LEU A 80 -13.66 -28.89 18.73
N LYS A 81 -13.87 -30.21 18.69
CA LYS A 81 -13.96 -31.06 19.89
C LYS A 81 -12.64 -31.74 20.26
N ASN A 82 -11.74 -31.89 19.31
CA ASN A 82 -10.50 -32.62 19.49
C ASN A 82 -9.43 -32.17 18.48
N SER A 83 -8.18 -32.63 18.67
CA SER A 83 -7.03 -32.32 17.80
C SER A 83 -7.27 -32.67 16.32
N SER A 84 -7.99 -33.77 16.03
CA SER A 84 -8.29 -34.16 14.64
C SER A 84 -9.21 -33.13 13.94
N ASP A 85 -10.17 -32.59 14.65
CA ASP A 85 -11.09 -31.57 14.10
C ASP A 85 -10.34 -30.25 13.85
N LEU A 86 -9.43 -29.88 14.75
CA LEU A 86 -8.54 -28.72 14.60
C LEU A 86 -7.66 -28.85 13.36
N VAL A 87 -6.98 -29.97 13.21
CA VAL A 87 -6.10 -30.23 12.07
C VAL A 87 -6.90 -30.21 10.75
N LYS A 88 -8.10 -30.77 10.73
CA LYS A 88 -8.98 -30.71 9.56
C LYS A 88 -9.40 -29.27 9.23
N ALA A 89 -9.80 -28.50 10.26
CA ALA A 89 -10.20 -27.10 10.09
C ALA A 89 -9.04 -26.23 9.58
N TYR A 90 -7.86 -26.39 10.16
CA TYR A 90 -6.64 -25.72 9.71
C TYR A 90 -6.32 -26.06 8.24
N LYS A 91 -6.25 -27.34 7.89
CA LYS A 91 -6.00 -27.79 6.50
C LYS A 91 -7.02 -27.21 5.53
N LYS A 92 -8.31 -27.23 5.88
CA LYS A 92 -9.39 -26.65 5.07
C LYS A 92 -9.22 -25.13 4.88
N GLY A 93 -8.87 -24.42 5.95
CA GLY A 93 -8.62 -22.98 5.93
C GLY A 93 -7.43 -22.62 5.03
N VAL A 94 -6.29 -23.30 5.20
CA VAL A 94 -5.10 -23.11 4.37
C VAL A 94 -5.38 -23.44 2.91
N ALA A 95 -5.98 -24.59 2.62
CA ALA A 95 -6.31 -25.01 1.25
C ALA A 95 -7.23 -23.99 0.55
N LYS A 96 -8.31 -23.53 1.24
CA LYS A 96 -9.21 -22.50 0.71
C LYS A 96 -8.49 -21.19 0.44
N GLY A 97 -7.59 -20.79 1.34
CA GLY A 97 -6.78 -19.57 1.17
C GLY A 97 -5.81 -19.69 0.00
N MET A 98 -5.12 -20.81 -0.14
CA MET A 98 -4.21 -21.06 -1.26
C MET A 98 -4.94 -21.07 -2.61
N LEU A 99 -6.08 -21.76 -2.71
CA LEU A 99 -6.92 -21.73 -3.92
C LEU A 99 -7.34 -20.31 -4.28
N LYS A 100 -7.65 -19.47 -3.30
CA LYS A 100 -7.96 -18.07 -3.51
C LYS A 100 -6.76 -17.29 -4.07
N VAL A 101 -5.55 -17.53 -3.55
CA VAL A 101 -4.31 -16.90 -4.07
C VAL A 101 -4.03 -17.38 -5.49
N MET A 102 -4.10 -18.68 -5.76
CA MET A 102 -3.91 -19.25 -7.10
C MET A 102 -4.90 -18.67 -8.11
N ALA A 103 -6.19 -18.58 -7.74
CA ALA A 103 -7.22 -17.99 -8.58
C ALA A 103 -6.92 -16.53 -8.95
N LYS A 104 -6.41 -15.74 -8.01
CA LYS A 104 -5.99 -14.35 -8.25
C LYS A 104 -4.80 -14.24 -9.21
N MET A 105 -3.89 -15.21 -9.15
CA MET A 105 -2.74 -15.29 -10.06
C MET A 105 -3.10 -15.89 -11.41
N GLY A 106 -4.34 -16.33 -11.62
CA GLY A 106 -4.75 -17.02 -12.84
C GLY A 106 -4.14 -18.42 -13.01
N ILE A 107 -3.67 -19.04 -11.92
CA ILE A 107 -3.02 -20.36 -11.94
C ILE A 107 -4.01 -21.41 -11.44
N SER A 108 -4.39 -22.34 -12.31
CA SER A 108 -5.44 -23.33 -12.04
C SER A 108 -4.97 -24.62 -11.39
N THR A 109 -3.67 -24.95 -11.49
CA THR A 109 -3.12 -26.20 -10.94
C THR A 109 -1.95 -25.95 -10.01
N LEU A 110 -1.83 -26.78 -8.96
CA LEU A 110 -0.73 -26.67 -8.01
C LEU A 110 0.64 -26.93 -8.65
N GLN A 111 0.68 -27.78 -9.67
CA GLN A 111 1.92 -28.06 -10.41
C GLN A 111 2.42 -26.82 -11.18
N SER A 112 1.52 -26.04 -11.76
CA SER A 112 1.87 -24.78 -12.42
C SER A 112 2.22 -23.69 -11.43
N TYR A 113 1.77 -23.77 -10.18
CA TYR A 113 2.09 -22.82 -9.12
C TYR A 113 3.52 -23.03 -8.57
N LYS A 114 4.01 -24.28 -8.52
CA LYS A 114 5.37 -24.58 -8.09
C LYS A 114 6.40 -24.02 -9.08
N GLY A 115 7.31 -23.18 -8.59
CA GLY A 115 8.34 -22.55 -9.41
C GLY A 115 7.83 -21.46 -10.37
N ALA A 116 6.62 -20.95 -10.17
CA ALA A 116 6.00 -19.95 -11.04
C ALA A 116 6.65 -18.57 -10.99
N GLN A 117 7.60 -18.32 -10.07
CA GLN A 117 8.35 -17.06 -9.93
C GLN A 117 7.45 -15.82 -9.80
N ILE A 118 6.33 -15.97 -9.12
CA ILE A 118 5.30 -14.93 -8.94
C ILE A 118 5.59 -13.96 -7.78
N PHE A 119 6.74 -14.08 -7.17
CA PHE A 119 7.17 -13.28 -6.02
C PHE A 119 8.28 -12.32 -6.41
N GLU A 120 8.44 -11.24 -5.65
CA GLU A 120 9.56 -10.32 -5.74
C GLU A 120 10.35 -10.36 -4.43
N ALA A 121 11.68 -10.35 -4.53
CA ALA A 121 12.55 -10.19 -3.38
C ALA A 121 12.85 -8.71 -3.14
N VAL A 122 12.77 -8.27 -1.90
CA VAL A 122 13.11 -6.90 -1.49
C VAL A 122 14.11 -6.97 -0.35
N GLY A 123 15.33 -6.48 -0.57
CA GLY A 123 16.39 -6.44 0.42
C GLY A 123 17.14 -7.77 0.61
N LEU A 124 17.31 -8.56 -0.44
CA LEU A 124 18.23 -9.69 -0.51
C LEU A 124 19.39 -9.38 -1.46
N SER A 125 20.61 -9.85 -1.13
CA SER A 125 21.76 -9.72 -2.03
C SER A 125 21.59 -10.57 -3.28
N ASP A 126 22.23 -10.16 -4.38
CA ASP A 126 22.21 -10.91 -5.64
C ASP A 126 22.75 -12.34 -5.44
N GLU A 127 23.77 -12.54 -4.58
CA GLU A 127 24.29 -13.87 -4.25
C GLU A 127 23.21 -14.81 -3.68
N ILE A 128 22.36 -14.31 -2.78
CA ILE A 128 21.24 -15.09 -2.23
C ILE A 128 20.20 -15.38 -3.32
N ILE A 129 19.92 -14.40 -4.16
CA ILE A 129 18.95 -14.56 -5.27
C ILE A 129 19.44 -15.63 -6.24
N GLU A 130 20.67 -15.53 -6.72
CA GLU A 130 21.23 -16.47 -7.69
C GLU A 130 21.29 -17.91 -7.17
N LYS A 131 21.63 -18.08 -5.88
CA LYS A 131 21.78 -19.39 -5.26
C LYS A 131 20.45 -20.01 -4.84
N SER A 132 19.58 -19.21 -4.24
CA SER A 132 18.36 -19.71 -3.58
C SER A 132 17.07 -19.40 -4.34
N PHE A 133 17.02 -18.31 -5.08
CA PHE A 133 15.81 -17.80 -5.75
C PHE A 133 16.05 -17.45 -7.23
N PRO A 134 16.71 -18.31 -8.02
CA PRO A 134 17.03 -17.98 -9.40
C PRO A 134 15.76 -17.62 -10.18
N GLY A 135 15.82 -16.50 -10.91
CA GLY A 135 14.68 -15.97 -11.66
C GLY A 135 13.71 -15.10 -10.85
N THR A 136 13.85 -15.02 -9.54
CA THR A 136 13.07 -14.08 -8.72
C THR A 136 13.62 -12.66 -8.89
N PRO A 137 12.82 -11.69 -9.35
CA PRO A 137 13.29 -10.33 -9.54
C PRO A 137 13.56 -9.63 -8.21
N SER A 138 14.58 -8.75 -8.17
CA SER A 138 14.90 -7.91 -7.02
C SER A 138 15.32 -6.52 -7.49
N ARG A 139 14.65 -5.48 -6.96
CA ARG A 139 14.95 -4.07 -7.22
C ARG A 139 15.74 -3.40 -6.09
N VAL A 140 15.82 -4.06 -4.92
CA VAL A 140 16.57 -3.57 -3.75
C VAL A 140 17.44 -4.70 -3.24
N GLN A 141 18.75 -4.49 -3.24
CA GLN A 141 19.68 -5.40 -2.59
C GLN A 141 19.75 -5.14 -1.09
N GLY A 142 20.25 -6.10 -0.32
CA GLY A 142 20.32 -5.97 1.14
C GLY A 142 21.08 -7.12 1.79
N VAL A 143 20.43 -7.84 2.67
CA VAL A 143 21.06 -8.84 3.55
C VAL A 143 21.82 -9.90 2.76
N THR A 144 23.00 -10.25 3.28
CA THR A 144 23.91 -11.31 2.80
C THR A 144 23.70 -12.60 3.60
N PHE A 145 24.38 -13.68 3.23
CA PHE A 145 24.38 -14.92 4.01
C PHE A 145 24.92 -14.72 5.42
N ASP A 146 25.94 -13.89 5.60
CA ASP A 146 26.53 -13.60 6.93
C ASP A 146 25.50 -12.91 7.85
N ILE A 147 24.79 -11.91 7.32
CA ILE A 147 23.70 -11.24 8.06
C ILE A 147 22.56 -12.21 8.41
N LEU A 148 22.21 -13.14 7.50
CA LEU A 148 21.22 -14.17 7.80
C LEU A 148 21.70 -15.13 8.88
N SER A 149 22.99 -15.49 8.87
CA SER A 149 23.61 -16.33 9.92
C SER A 149 23.55 -15.64 11.28
N GLU A 150 23.97 -14.37 11.35
CA GLU A 150 23.88 -13.56 12.58
C GLU A 150 22.44 -13.43 13.09
N GLU A 151 21.47 -13.27 12.18
CA GLU A 151 20.06 -13.23 12.58
C GLU A 151 19.59 -14.55 13.21
N MET A 152 20.05 -15.67 12.70
CA MET A 152 19.76 -17.00 13.28
C MET A 152 20.35 -17.14 14.67
N GLU A 153 21.60 -16.74 14.84
CA GLU A 153 22.30 -16.80 16.13
C GLU A 153 21.59 -15.92 17.18
N ARG A 154 21.28 -14.68 16.84
CA ARG A 154 20.51 -13.77 17.71
C ARG A 154 19.17 -14.35 18.16
N ARG A 155 18.46 -15.04 17.26
CA ARG A 155 17.20 -15.73 17.60
C ARG A 155 17.42 -16.93 18.50
N HIS A 156 18.47 -17.70 18.24
CA HIS A 156 18.82 -18.83 19.06
C HIS A 156 19.09 -18.39 20.51
N LEU A 157 19.91 -17.36 20.69
CA LEU A 157 20.20 -16.77 22.00
C LEU A 157 18.95 -16.21 22.71
N MET A 158 18.01 -15.64 21.96
CA MET A 158 16.73 -15.21 22.52
C MET A 158 15.84 -16.39 22.97
N GLY A 159 15.90 -17.49 22.25
CA GLY A 159 15.12 -18.71 22.56
C GLY A 159 15.72 -19.57 23.67
N PHE A 160 17.04 -19.50 23.85
CA PHE A 160 17.82 -20.25 24.80
C PHE A 160 18.75 -19.30 25.59
N PRO A 161 18.20 -18.47 26.48
CA PRO A 161 19.00 -17.57 27.29
C PRO A 161 19.83 -18.37 28.32
N GLU A 162 21.05 -17.91 28.61
CA GLU A 162 21.98 -18.59 29.52
C GLU A 162 21.43 -18.69 30.96
N ASN A 163 20.55 -17.78 31.39
CA ASN A 163 19.94 -17.77 32.71
C ASN A 163 18.43 -18.08 32.65
N LEU A 164 18.08 -19.34 32.71
CA LEU A 164 16.70 -19.83 32.69
C LEU A 164 15.91 -19.62 34.01
N GLU A 165 16.59 -19.41 35.13
CA GLU A 165 15.99 -19.47 36.45
C GLU A 165 14.95 -18.35 36.78
N ASN A 166 14.91 -17.26 36.03
CA ASN A 166 13.99 -16.13 36.31
C ASN A 166 13.13 -15.66 35.11
N ASN A 167 13.18 -16.32 33.99
CA ASN A 167 12.41 -15.93 32.82
C ASN A 167 11.25 -16.93 32.55
N VAL A 168 10.13 -16.66 33.19
CA VAL A 168 8.84 -17.01 32.57
C VAL A 168 8.73 -16.11 31.33
N ALA A 169 9.22 -16.64 30.20
CA ALA A 169 9.24 -15.91 28.94
C ALA A 169 7.80 -15.62 28.54
N SER A 170 7.30 -14.47 28.88
CA SER A 170 6.08 -13.97 28.27
C SER A 170 6.39 -13.73 26.80
N LEU A 171 5.65 -14.38 25.91
CA LEU A 171 5.79 -14.15 24.47
C LEU A 171 5.59 -12.67 24.18
N PRO A 172 6.53 -11.98 23.51
CA PRO A 172 6.38 -10.59 23.19
C PRO A 172 5.18 -10.38 22.28
N ASN A 173 4.33 -9.42 22.60
CA ASN A 173 3.27 -8.96 21.71
C ASN A 173 3.77 -7.76 20.90
N PRO A 174 4.28 -7.96 19.67
CA PRO A 174 4.90 -6.89 18.89
C PRO A 174 3.90 -5.83 18.41
N GLY A 175 2.58 -6.07 18.52
CA GLY A 175 1.59 -5.16 17.96
C GLY A 175 1.54 -5.23 16.44
N ASP A 176 1.55 -6.40 15.88
CA ASP A 176 1.67 -6.70 14.44
C ASP A 176 0.72 -5.90 13.52
N PHE A 177 -0.47 -5.57 13.99
CA PHE A 177 -1.47 -4.85 13.18
C PHE A 177 -1.72 -3.40 13.66
N HIS A 178 -1.55 -3.17 14.94
CA HIS A 178 -1.67 -1.84 15.54
C HIS A 178 -0.62 -1.66 16.62
N TRP A 179 -0.25 -0.40 16.82
CA TRP A 179 0.81 -0.03 17.75
C TRP A 179 0.59 -0.59 19.16
N ARG A 180 1.68 -1.04 19.78
CA ARG A 180 1.77 -1.47 21.18
C ARG A 180 2.97 -0.82 21.82
N ASN A 181 2.85 -0.45 23.10
CA ASN A 181 3.99 0.03 23.86
C ASN A 181 5.01 -1.10 24.03
N GLY A 182 6.29 -0.81 23.73
CA GLY A 182 7.36 -1.81 23.71
C GLY A 182 7.31 -2.82 22.56
N GLY A 183 6.41 -2.61 21.58
CA GLY A 183 6.31 -3.43 20.38
C GLY A 183 7.08 -2.88 19.19
N ASP A 184 6.73 -3.37 17.98
CA ASP A 184 7.34 -2.95 16.72
C ASP A 184 7.06 -1.49 16.41
N SER A 185 7.99 -0.85 15.71
CA SER A 185 7.78 0.50 15.16
C SER A 185 6.72 0.50 14.07
N HIS A 186 5.80 1.44 14.13
CA HIS A 186 4.74 1.66 13.14
C HIS A 186 4.89 3.03 12.49
N MET A 187 4.43 3.16 11.25
CA MET A 187 4.35 4.45 10.55
C MET A 187 3.44 5.47 11.26
N TRP A 188 2.54 4.98 12.12
CA TRP A 188 1.63 5.77 12.95
C TRP A 188 1.67 5.27 14.38
N ASP A 189 2.03 6.15 15.27
CA ASP A 189 2.04 5.94 16.72
C ASP A 189 1.20 7.02 17.43
N PRO A 190 0.91 6.89 18.72
CA PRO A 190 0.11 7.88 19.44
C PRO A 190 0.68 9.30 19.40
N LYS A 191 2.02 9.45 19.37
CA LYS A 191 2.70 10.75 19.33
C LYS A 191 2.44 11.45 17.99
N SER A 192 2.65 10.76 16.85
CA SER A 192 2.39 11.30 15.53
C SER A 192 0.92 11.63 15.29
N ILE A 193 -0.01 10.76 15.77
CA ILE A 193 -1.45 11.00 15.65
C ILE A 193 -1.87 12.25 16.42
N SER A 194 -1.44 12.37 17.68
CA SER A 194 -1.80 13.50 18.53
C SER A 194 -1.24 14.82 17.98
N ALA A 195 0.04 14.86 17.64
CA ALA A 195 0.68 16.05 17.09
C ALA A 195 0.01 16.53 15.80
N LEU A 196 -0.30 15.61 14.86
CA LEU A 196 -0.98 15.95 13.63
C LEU A 196 -2.40 16.48 13.85
N GLN A 197 -3.15 15.88 14.78
CA GLN A 197 -4.51 16.36 15.10
C GLN A 197 -4.49 17.75 15.73
N ILE A 198 -3.53 18.05 16.61
CA ILE A 198 -3.36 19.38 17.22
C ILE A 198 -3.02 20.40 16.13
N ALA A 199 -2.02 20.09 15.30
CA ALA A 199 -1.60 20.94 14.19
C ALA A 199 -2.77 21.30 13.26
N ALA A 200 -3.52 20.29 12.83
CA ALA A 200 -4.60 20.47 11.88
C ALA A 200 -5.79 21.26 12.45
N ARG A 201 -6.20 20.97 13.70
CA ARG A 201 -7.36 21.63 14.35
C ARG A 201 -7.09 23.07 14.69
N ASN A 202 -5.90 23.38 15.17
CA ASN A 202 -5.55 24.71 15.68
C ASN A 202 -4.78 25.56 14.66
N ASN A 203 -4.50 25.02 13.46
CA ASN A 203 -3.60 25.61 12.48
C ASN A 203 -2.22 25.92 13.10
N ASP A 204 -1.70 25.01 13.91
CA ASP A 204 -0.50 25.17 14.71
C ASP A 204 0.72 24.58 13.99
N GLU A 205 1.53 25.47 13.42
CA GLU A 205 2.76 25.09 12.71
C GLU A 205 3.79 24.41 13.63
N SER A 206 3.88 24.79 14.91
CA SER A 206 4.82 24.16 15.84
C SER A 206 4.45 22.70 16.09
N ALA A 207 3.17 22.42 16.28
CA ALA A 207 2.66 21.06 16.39
C ALA A 207 2.89 20.26 15.08
N TYR A 208 2.76 20.91 13.91
CA TYR A 208 3.08 20.27 12.63
C TYR A 208 4.57 19.89 12.52
N TRP A 209 5.48 20.78 12.92
CA TRP A 209 6.91 20.47 12.89
C TRP A 209 7.28 19.36 13.88
N ASN A 210 6.62 19.30 15.04
CA ASN A 210 6.77 18.17 15.96
C ASN A 210 6.31 16.84 15.32
N PHE A 211 5.19 16.88 14.59
CA PHE A 211 4.71 15.72 13.82
C PHE A 211 5.68 15.35 12.70
N SER A 212 6.07 16.31 11.86
CA SER A 212 6.91 16.07 10.68
C SER A 212 8.30 15.55 11.07
N ASN A 213 8.95 16.17 12.05
CA ASN A 213 10.24 15.71 12.53
C ASN A 213 10.17 14.29 13.11
N HIS A 214 9.17 13.99 13.93
CA HIS A 214 8.97 12.63 14.45
C HIS A 214 8.67 11.62 13.33
N ALA A 215 7.85 12.00 12.36
CA ALA A 215 7.56 11.15 11.21
C ALA A 215 8.82 10.89 10.36
N ASN A 216 9.59 11.91 10.06
CA ASN A 216 10.75 11.83 9.16
C ASN A 216 11.95 11.15 9.80
N GLU A 217 12.20 11.37 11.11
CA GLU A 217 13.39 10.84 11.80
C GLU A 217 13.16 9.51 12.52
N GLU A 218 11.90 9.17 12.85
CA GLU A 218 11.61 7.96 13.60
C GLU A 218 10.67 7.02 12.83
N THR A 219 9.40 7.39 12.63
CA THR A 219 8.40 6.41 12.15
C THR A 219 8.53 6.07 10.67
N THR A 220 8.70 7.03 9.79
CA THR A 220 8.91 6.81 8.35
C THR A 220 10.31 6.26 8.08
N LYS A 221 11.33 6.80 8.78
CA LYS A 221 12.72 6.37 8.65
C LYS A 221 12.88 4.87 8.90
N ASN A 222 12.26 4.36 9.94
CA ASN A 222 12.38 2.97 10.35
C ASN A 222 11.43 2.00 9.63
N SER A 223 10.47 2.51 8.84
CA SER A 223 9.37 1.69 8.30
C SER A 223 9.26 1.70 6.78
N THR A 224 10.01 2.54 6.05
CA THR A 224 9.85 2.71 4.60
C THR A 224 11.18 2.76 3.84
N LEU A 225 11.14 2.51 2.53
CA LEU A 225 12.32 2.66 1.67
C LEU A 225 12.80 4.11 1.59
N ARG A 226 11.87 5.07 1.49
CA ARG A 226 12.22 6.50 1.49
C ARG A 226 12.88 6.98 2.79
N GLY A 227 12.67 6.27 3.89
CA GLY A 227 13.39 6.48 5.14
C GLY A 227 14.90 6.23 5.04
N LEU A 228 15.32 5.44 4.05
CA LEU A 228 16.71 5.11 3.76
C LEU A 228 17.37 6.11 2.80
N MET A 229 16.65 7.13 2.35
CA MET A 229 17.12 8.13 1.38
C MET A 229 17.42 9.46 2.07
N LYS A 230 18.36 10.22 1.51
CA LYS A 230 18.80 11.52 2.01
C LYS A 230 18.91 12.49 0.85
N PHE A 231 18.54 13.77 1.10
CA PHE A 231 18.72 14.84 0.12
C PHE A 231 20.17 15.29 0.02
N LYS A 232 20.60 15.56 -1.20
CA LYS A 232 21.83 16.29 -1.48
C LYS A 232 21.51 17.78 -1.62
N PHE A 233 21.48 18.48 -0.51
CA PHE A 233 21.18 19.91 -0.50
C PHE A 233 22.21 20.73 -1.28
N SER A 234 21.73 21.79 -1.93
CA SER A 234 22.56 22.70 -2.70
C SER A 234 23.51 23.49 -1.79
N LYS A 235 24.73 23.76 -2.27
CA LYS A 235 25.65 24.71 -1.64
C LYS A 235 25.13 26.16 -1.72
N ASN A 236 24.24 26.44 -2.67
CA ASN A 236 23.64 27.74 -2.93
C ASN A 236 22.11 27.64 -2.85
N PRO A 237 21.50 27.54 -1.65
CA PRO A 237 20.07 27.53 -1.48
C PRO A 237 19.46 28.84 -2.02
N ILE A 238 18.20 28.79 -2.44
CA ILE A 238 17.48 29.97 -2.91
C ILE A 238 16.54 30.50 -1.83
N PRO A 239 16.23 31.81 -1.82
CA PRO A 239 15.22 32.37 -0.92
C PRO A 239 13.84 31.73 -1.14
N LEU A 240 13.08 31.54 -0.04
CA LEU A 240 11.78 30.88 -0.05
C LEU A 240 10.76 31.61 -0.96
N GLU A 241 10.89 32.91 -1.08
CA GLU A 241 10.05 33.77 -1.93
C GLU A 241 10.20 33.47 -3.43
N LYS A 242 11.33 32.86 -3.85
CA LYS A 242 11.57 32.44 -5.22
C LYS A 242 10.99 31.06 -5.54
N VAL A 243 10.56 30.34 -4.51
CA VAL A 243 9.94 29.02 -4.68
C VAL A 243 8.45 29.15 -4.94
N GLU A 244 7.93 28.33 -5.84
CA GLU A 244 6.52 28.20 -6.17
C GLU A 244 5.63 28.29 -4.92
N PRO A 245 4.55 29.11 -4.91
CA PRO A 245 3.76 29.33 -3.71
C PRO A 245 2.93 28.10 -3.34
N GLU A 246 2.62 27.95 -2.05
CA GLU A 246 1.83 26.83 -1.51
C GLU A 246 0.51 26.63 -2.26
N LYS A 247 -0.15 27.72 -2.64
CA LYS A 247 -1.45 27.70 -3.37
C LYS A 247 -1.37 27.00 -4.71
N GLU A 248 -0.22 27.03 -5.38
CA GLU A 248 -0.02 26.30 -6.63
C GLU A 248 0.34 24.83 -6.38
N ILE A 249 1.15 24.57 -5.36
CA ILE A 249 1.56 23.21 -4.97
C ILE A 249 0.36 22.35 -4.55
N VAL A 250 -0.54 22.89 -3.71
CA VAL A 250 -1.69 22.11 -3.21
C VAL A 250 -2.68 21.69 -4.31
N LYS A 251 -2.67 22.33 -5.48
CA LYS A 251 -3.46 21.91 -6.64
C LYS A 251 -3.04 20.54 -7.20
N ARG A 252 -1.81 20.11 -6.90
CA ARG A 252 -1.28 18.79 -7.27
C ARG A 252 -1.61 17.70 -6.25
N PHE A 253 -2.31 18.06 -5.17
CA PHE A 253 -2.70 17.11 -4.14
C PHE A 253 -4.08 16.53 -4.43
N ALA A 254 -4.19 15.21 -4.23
CA ALA A 254 -5.44 14.49 -4.35
C ALA A 254 -5.71 13.65 -3.11
N THR A 255 -6.96 13.35 -2.80
CA THR A 255 -7.23 12.26 -1.86
C THR A 255 -7.08 10.93 -2.56
N GLY A 256 -6.58 9.93 -1.84
CA GLY A 256 -6.69 8.54 -2.29
C GLY A 256 -8.16 8.11 -2.42
N ALA A 257 -8.40 7.06 -3.20
CA ALA A 257 -9.73 6.53 -3.48
C ALA A 257 -10.35 5.86 -2.24
N MET A 258 -11.09 6.63 -1.45
CA MET A 258 -11.79 6.19 -0.24
C MET A 258 -13.29 6.12 -0.52
N SER A 259 -13.82 4.91 -0.70
CA SER A 259 -15.21 4.70 -1.14
C SER A 259 -16.25 5.12 -0.10
N LEU A 260 -17.31 5.78 -0.56
CA LEU A 260 -18.52 5.96 0.24
C LEU A 260 -19.11 4.58 0.61
N GLY A 261 -19.35 4.37 1.88
CA GLY A 261 -19.71 3.07 2.43
C GLY A 261 -18.57 2.40 3.20
N SER A 262 -17.33 2.46 2.74
CA SER A 262 -16.17 2.08 3.56
C SER A 262 -15.85 3.14 4.61
N ILE A 263 -15.99 4.42 4.25
CA ILE A 263 -16.01 5.56 5.18
C ILE A 263 -17.42 6.16 5.25
N SER A 264 -17.68 6.95 6.28
CA SER A 264 -18.96 7.62 6.51
C SER A 264 -19.20 8.74 5.51
N THR A 265 -20.45 9.14 5.35
CA THR A 265 -20.85 10.27 4.50
C THR A 265 -20.17 11.56 4.96
N GLU A 266 -20.13 11.79 6.28
CA GLU A 266 -19.54 12.99 6.88
C GLU A 266 -18.05 13.10 6.56
N ALA A 267 -17.30 12.02 6.69
CA ALA A 267 -15.88 12.00 6.35
C ALA A 267 -15.66 12.18 4.83
N HIS A 268 -16.46 11.52 4.00
CA HIS A 268 -16.34 11.59 2.55
C HIS A 268 -16.67 13.01 2.01
N GLU A 269 -17.72 13.65 2.54
CA GLU A 269 -18.07 15.01 2.17
C GLU A 269 -17.07 16.05 2.68
N SER A 270 -16.54 15.87 3.91
CA SER A 270 -15.50 16.75 4.45
C SER A 270 -14.24 16.76 3.60
N LEU A 271 -13.83 15.59 3.09
CA LEU A 271 -12.70 15.48 2.17
C LEU A 271 -12.97 16.22 0.85
N ALA A 272 -14.16 16.06 0.28
CA ALA A 272 -14.52 16.75 -0.96
C ALA A 272 -14.54 18.27 -0.79
N LEU A 273 -15.17 18.78 0.28
CA LEU A 273 -15.18 20.21 0.61
C LEU A 273 -13.77 20.76 0.79
N ALA A 274 -12.90 20.05 1.52
CA ALA A 274 -11.54 20.48 1.75
C ALA A 274 -10.75 20.59 0.44
N MET A 275 -10.80 19.56 -0.39
CA MET A 275 -10.05 19.53 -1.64
C MET A 275 -10.55 20.56 -2.64
N ASN A 276 -11.88 20.79 -2.74
CA ASN A 276 -12.43 21.84 -3.56
C ASN A 276 -11.99 23.23 -3.09
N LYS A 277 -11.91 23.47 -1.77
CA LYS A 277 -11.39 24.71 -1.17
C LYS A 277 -9.92 24.95 -1.49
N LEU A 278 -9.12 23.90 -1.56
CA LEU A 278 -7.69 23.94 -1.90
C LEU A 278 -7.41 24.10 -3.39
N GLY A 279 -8.39 23.80 -4.26
CA GLY A 279 -8.18 23.62 -5.69
C GLY A 279 -7.50 22.28 -6.06
N GLY A 280 -7.39 21.35 -5.10
CA GLY A 280 -6.97 19.99 -5.30
C GLY A 280 -8.14 19.07 -5.71
N LYS A 281 -7.95 17.74 -5.65
CA LYS A 281 -8.95 16.79 -6.14
C LYS A 281 -9.31 15.74 -5.08
N SER A 282 -10.59 15.56 -4.79
CA SER A 282 -11.06 14.41 -4.00
C SER A 282 -11.52 13.27 -4.90
N ASN A 283 -11.35 12.03 -4.45
CA ASN A 283 -11.69 10.82 -5.19
C ASN A 283 -12.87 10.11 -4.52
N THR A 284 -13.90 9.76 -5.29
CA THR A 284 -15.07 9.03 -4.78
C THR A 284 -14.75 7.62 -4.29
N GLY A 285 -13.65 7.01 -4.76
CA GLY A 285 -13.49 5.56 -4.72
C GLY A 285 -14.56 4.85 -5.55
N GLU A 286 -14.63 3.53 -5.42
CA GLU A 286 -15.53 2.67 -6.20
C GLU A 286 -16.99 2.62 -5.70
N GLY A 287 -17.36 3.51 -4.80
CA GLY A 287 -18.66 3.48 -4.11
C GLY A 287 -19.77 4.29 -4.76
N GLY A 288 -19.50 4.97 -5.87
CA GLY A 288 -20.41 5.96 -6.42
C GLY A 288 -20.45 7.24 -5.59
N GLU A 289 -21.36 8.13 -5.92
CA GLU A 289 -21.57 9.39 -5.21
C GLU A 289 -23.04 9.80 -5.28
N ASP A 290 -23.59 10.33 -4.19
CA ASP A 290 -24.98 10.80 -4.19
C ASP A 290 -25.13 12.02 -5.13
N PRO A 291 -26.05 11.96 -6.11
CA PRO A 291 -26.27 13.06 -7.05
C PRO A 291 -26.64 14.40 -6.42
N ILE A 292 -27.15 14.42 -5.19
CA ILE A 292 -27.42 15.66 -4.46
C ILE A 292 -26.15 16.51 -4.27
N ARG A 293 -24.99 15.89 -4.22
CA ARG A 293 -23.68 16.52 -4.06
C ARG A 293 -23.19 17.24 -5.32
N PHE A 294 -23.80 16.98 -6.47
CA PHE A 294 -23.43 17.66 -7.74
C PHE A 294 -23.91 19.10 -7.81
N LYS A 295 -24.86 19.47 -6.93
CA LYS A 295 -25.32 20.83 -6.79
C LYS A 295 -24.44 21.59 -5.80
N PRO A 296 -24.02 22.82 -6.12
CA PRO A 296 -23.37 23.69 -5.14
C PRO A 296 -24.27 23.94 -3.92
N LEU A 297 -23.63 24.22 -2.79
CA LEU A 297 -24.30 24.66 -1.58
C LEU A 297 -24.66 26.16 -1.71
N ASP A 298 -25.49 26.67 -0.81
CA ASP A 298 -25.96 28.06 -0.83
C ASP A 298 -24.83 29.11 -0.73
N ASP A 299 -23.71 28.73 -0.10
CA ASP A 299 -22.49 29.55 -0.01
C ASP A 299 -21.56 29.41 -1.23
N GLY A 300 -21.98 28.69 -2.26
CA GLY A 300 -21.19 28.41 -3.47
C GLY A 300 -20.14 27.29 -3.31
N SER A 301 -19.95 26.72 -2.13
CA SER A 301 -19.05 25.58 -1.94
C SER A 301 -19.63 24.30 -2.54
N SER A 302 -18.80 23.31 -2.77
CA SER A 302 -19.20 22.05 -3.42
C SER A 302 -18.73 20.84 -2.64
N LYS A 303 -19.65 19.90 -2.43
CA LYS A 303 -19.39 18.57 -1.90
C LYS A 303 -19.04 17.55 -2.99
N ARG A 304 -19.05 17.95 -4.26
CA ARG A 304 -18.77 17.10 -5.40
C ARG A 304 -17.29 16.67 -5.40
N SER A 305 -17.05 15.38 -5.51
CA SER A 305 -15.69 14.89 -5.73
C SER A 305 -15.26 15.10 -7.18
N ALA A 306 -14.06 15.63 -7.38
CA ALA A 306 -13.50 15.91 -8.70
C ALA A 306 -13.18 14.62 -9.49
N ILE A 307 -12.62 13.61 -8.81
CA ILE A 307 -12.26 12.32 -9.39
C ILE A 307 -13.38 11.32 -9.12
N LYS A 308 -13.90 10.73 -10.19
CA LYS A 308 -14.90 9.66 -10.12
C LYS A 308 -14.32 8.35 -10.58
N GLN A 309 -14.24 7.39 -9.66
CA GLN A 309 -13.62 6.10 -9.93
C GLN A 309 -14.62 5.12 -10.56
N VAL A 310 -14.13 4.37 -11.56
CA VAL A 310 -14.84 3.29 -12.25
C VAL A 310 -14.06 2.01 -12.02
N ALA A 311 -14.60 1.13 -11.18
CA ALA A 311 -14.04 -0.19 -10.91
C ALA A 311 -14.82 -1.28 -11.67
N SER A 312 -14.37 -2.52 -11.65
CA SER A 312 -15.04 -3.62 -12.36
C SER A 312 -16.47 -3.84 -11.90
N GLY A 313 -16.77 -3.61 -10.62
CA GLY A 313 -18.13 -3.71 -10.06
C GLY A 313 -19.10 -2.63 -10.52
N ARG A 314 -18.62 -1.54 -11.13
CA ARG A 314 -19.44 -0.42 -11.66
C ARG A 314 -20.46 0.14 -10.65
N PHE A 315 -20.21 0.03 -9.34
CA PHE A 315 -21.15 0.48 -8.30
C PHE A 315 -21.40 1.99 -8.39
N GLY A 316 -22.68 2.37 -8.60
CA GLY A 316 -23.11 3.75 -8.71
C GLY A 316 -22.62 4.48 -9.97
N VAL A 317 -22.09 3.78 -10.95
CA VAL A 317 -21.64 4.37 -12.22
C VAL A 317 -22.85 4.58 -13.14
N THR A 318 -23.27 5.84 -13.27
CA THR A 318 -24.33 6.28 -14.18
C THR A 318 -23.79 7.37 -15.10
N MET A 319 -24.50 7.68 -16.20
CA MET A 319 -24.13 8.81 -17.07
C MET A 319 -24.06 10.12 -16.29
N TRP A 320 -24.97 10.33 -15.34
CA TRP A 320 -24.94 11.54 -14.50
C TRP A 320 -23.70 11.60 -13.60
N TYR A 321 -23.26 10.45 -13.04
CA TYR A 321 -22.01 10.35 -12.31
C TYR A 321 -20.81 10.68 -13.21
N LEU A 322 -20.73 10.11 -14.40
CA LEU A 322 -19.63 10.32 -15.35
C LEU A 322 -19.55 11.77 -15.84
N THR A 323 -20.67 12.38 -16.18
CA THR A 323 -20.70 13.76 -16.71
C THR A 323 -20.40 14.83 -15.65
N ASN A 324 -20.47 14.49 -14.36
CA ASN A 324 -20.10 15.37 -13.25
C ASN A 324 -18.67 15.17 -12.74
N ALA A 325 -17.80 14.53 -13.51
CA ALA A 325 -16.40 14.32 -13.17
C ALA A 325 -15.50 15.36 -13.84
N ASP A 326 -14.47 15.83 -13.13
CA ASP A 326 -13.33 16.52 -13.72
C ASP A 326 -12.27 15.50 -14.19
N GLU A 327 -12.25 14.35 -13.52
CA GLU A 327 -11.40 13.19 -13.86
C GLU A 327 -12.18 11.90 -13.68
N LEU A 328 -12.11 11.02 -14.67
CA LEU A 328 -12.62 9.66 -14.62
C LEU A 328 -11.45 8.69 -14.42
N GLN A 329 -11.49 7.91 -13.33
CA GLN A 329 -10.39 7.01 -12.99
C GLN A 329 -10.79 5.54 -13.12
N ILE A 330 -10.15 4.84 -14.04
CA ILE A 330 -10.28 3.39 -14.19
C ILE A 330 -9.44 2.71 -13.10
N LYS A 331 -10.08 1.94 -12.23
CA LYS A 331 -9.38 1.17 -11.20
C LYS A 331 -9.11 -0.25 -11.70
N ILE A 332 -7.86 -0.55 -12.03
CA ILE A 332 -7.43 -1.92 -12.35
C ILE A 332 -7.21 -2.72 -11.07
N ALA A 333 -6.50 -2.16 -10.11
CA ALA A 333 -6.22 -2.79 -8.82
C ALA A 333 -6.01 -1.73 -7.72
N GLN A 334 -5.77 -2.17 -6.49
CA GLN A 334 -5.42 -1.31 -5.37
C GLN A 334 -4.19 -1.84 -4.63
N GLY A 335 -3.30 -0.93 -4.21
CA GLY A 335 -1.97 -1.26 -3.71
C GLY A 335 -1.95 -2.20 -2.51
N ALA A 336 -2.89 -2.06 -1.58
CA ALA A 336 -2.93 -2.88 -0.37
C ALA A 336 -3.30 -4.36 -0.61
N LYS A 337 -3.94 -4.68 -1.72
CA LYS A 337 -4.36 -6.04 -2.06
C LYS A 337 -4.43 -6.26 -3.58
N PRO A 338 -3.29 -6.23 -4.25
CA PRO A 338 -3.23 -6.57 -5.67
C PRO A 338 -3.88 -7.92 -5.94
N GLY A 339 -4.64 -8.03 -7.02
CA GLY A 339 -5.32 -9.28 -7.39
C GLY A 339 -6.55 -9.68 -6.55
N GLU A 340 -6.94 -8.92 -5.50
CA GLU A 340 -8.11 -9.26 -4.68
C GLU A 340 -9.36 -8.46 -5.00
N GLY A 341 -9.21 -7.29 -5.58
CA GLY A 341 -10.32 -6.38 -5.88
C GLY A 341 -10.91 -5.66 -4.67
N GLY A 342 -11.96 -4.89 -4.95
CA GLY A 342 -12.71 -4.17 -3.94
C GLY A 342 -13.69 -5.08 -3.21
N GLU A 343 -13.89 -4.81 -1.92
CA GLU A 343 -14.86 -5.51 -1.08
C GLU A 343 -15.52 -4.52 -0.12
N LEU A 344 -16.83 -4.66 0.07
CA LEU A 344 -17.56 -3.98 1.13
C LEU A 344 -18.42 -5.02 1.87
N PRO A 345 -18.22 -5.23 3.18
CA PRO A 345 -19.00 -6.21 3.92
C PRO A 345 -20.48 -5.80 4.01
N GLY A 346 -21.39 -6.77 4.00
CA GLY A 346 -22.83 -6.53 4.03
C GLY A 346 -23.30 -5.68 5.22
N THR A 347 -22.61 -5.75 6.36
CA THR A 347 -22.85 -4.92 7.54
C THR A 347 -22.67 -3.42 7.30
N LYS A 348 -21.95 -3.02 6.25
CA LYS A 348 -21.77 -1.63 5.80
C LYS A 348 -22.69 -1.23 4.65
N VAL A 349 -23.44 -2.17 4.09
CA VAL A 349 -24.37 -1.93 2.98
C VAL A 349 -25.78 -1.69 3.57
N ASP A 350 -26.00 -0.51 4.13
CA ASP A 350 -27.31 -0.07 4.57
C ASP A 350 -28.21 0.34 3.36
N LYS A 351 -29.44 0.76 3.63
CA LYS A 351 -30.39 1.17 2.57
C LYS A 351 -29.87 2.35 1.74
N TYR A 352 -29.13 3.28 2.35
CA TYR A 352 -28.58 4.45 1.67
C TYR A 352 -27.42 4.07 0.76
N ILE A 353 -26.47 3.30 1.28
CA ILE A 353 -25.31 2.81 0.49
C ILE A 353 -25.79 1.90 -0.64
N ALA A 354 -26.74 1.00 -0.38
CA ALA A 354 -27.32 0.13 -1.39
C ALA A 354 -27.97 0.93 -2.54
N LYS A 355 -28.72 1.99 -2.20
CA LYS A 355 -29.35 2.88 -3.20
C LYS A 355 -28.28 3.54 -4.10
N ILE A 356 -27.22 4.10 -3.51
CA ILE A 356 -26.16 4.78 -4.29
C ILE A 356 -25.40 3.78 -5.16
N ARG A 357 -25.13 2.58 -4.65
CA ARG A 357 -24.37 1.55 -5.36
C ARG A 357 -25.23 0.70 -6.32
N HIS A 358 -26.53 0.96 -6.41
CA HIS A 358 -27.49 0.13 -7.17
C HIS A 358 -27.42 -1.35 -6.78
N SER A 359 -27.47 -1.64 -5.48
CA SER A 359 -27.28 -2.96 -4.89
C SER A 359 -28.35 -3.27 -3.84
N THR A 360 -28.26 -4.47 -3.22
CA THR A 360 -29.22 -4.94 -2.20
C THR A 360 -28.67 -4.66 -0.80
N PRO A 361 -29.47 -4.05 0.12
CA PRO A 361 -29.06 -3.84 1.51
C PRO A 361 -28.68 -5.15 2.21
N GLY A 362 -27.64 -5.12 3.03
CA GLY A 362 -27.18 -6.26 3.82
C GLY A 362 -26.35 -7.29 3.05
N VAL A 363 -26.27 -7.19 1.74
CA VAL A 363 -25.46 -8.08 0.89
C VAL A 363 -24.08 -7.52 0.69
N GLY A 364 -23.02 -8.32 0.93
CA GLY A 364 -21.65 -7.94 0.67
C GLY A 364 -21.38 -7.69 -0.81
N LEU A 365 -20.60 -6.67 -1.11
CA LEU A 365 -20.29 -6.26 -2.48
C LEU A 365 -18.84 -6.58 -2.80
N ILE A 366 -18.61 -7.20 -3.96
CA ILE A 366 -17.28 -7.56 -4.48
C ILE A 366 -17.12 -6.90 -5.84
N SER A 367 -15.96 -6.25 -6.02
CA SER A 367 -15.52 -5.70 -7.29
C SER A 367 -14.26 -6.46 -7.70
N PRO A 368 -14.39 -7.55 -8.50
CA PRO A 368 -13.26 -8.42 -8.81
C PRO A 368 -12.21 -7.72 -9.67
N PRO A 369 -10.93 -8.05 -9.50
CA PRO A 369 -9.84 -7.63 -10.35
C PRO A 369 -9.50 -8.74 -11.38
N PRO A 370 -8.95 -8.37 -12.53
CA PRO A 370 -9.15 -7.09 -13.20
C PRO A 370 -10.62 -6.88 -13.58
N HIS A 371 -10.95 -5.85 -14.34
CA HIS A 371 -12.30 -5.74 -14.94
C HIS A 371 -12.59 -6.99 -15.75
N HIS A 372 -13.83 -7.52 -15.68
CA HIS A 372 -14.18 -8.75 -16.43
C HIS A 372 -14.10 -8.59 -17.95
N ASP A 373 -14.17 -7.35 -18.42
CA ASP A 373 -14.16 -6.95 -19.82
C ASP A 373 -12.78 -6.45 -20.31
N ILE A 374 -11.74 -6.56 -19.47
CA ILE A 374 -10.38 -6.13 -19.80
C ILE A 374 -9.44 -7.32 -19.68
N TYR A 375 -8.94 -7.77 -20.84
CA TYR A 375 -7.98 -8.87 -20.98
C TYR A 375 -6.68 -8.44 -21.66
N SER A 376 -6.67 -7.23 -22.24
CA SER A 376 -5.52 -6.69 -22.97
C SER A 376 -5.44 -5.16 -22.83
N ILE A 377 -4.36 -4.58 -23.35
CA ILE A 377 -4.20 -3.11 -23.43
C ILE A 377 -5.23 -2.50 -24.39
N GLU A 378 -5.64 -3.22 -25.41
CA GLU A 378 -6.67 -2.78 -26.38
C GLU A 378 -8.03 -2.62 -25.71
N ASP A 379 -8.39 -3.50 -24.77
CA ASP A 379 -9.63 -3.40 -23.99
C ASP A 379 -9.59 -2.17 -23.07
N ILE A 380 -8.43 -1.86 -22.47
CA ILE A 380 -8.25 -0.61 -21.71
C ILE A 380 -8.40 0.60 -22.63
N ALA A 381 -7.83 0.56 -23.84
CA ALA A 381 -7.98 1.63 -24.83
C ALA A 381 -9.43 1.85 -25.20
N GLN A 382 -10.22 0.78 -25.38
CA GLN A 382 -11.65 0.87 -25.62
C GLN A 382 -12.37 1.55 -24.45
N LEU A 383 -12.11 1.13 -23.20
CA LEU A 383 -12.75 1.73 -22.04
C LEU A 383 -12.36 3.21 -21.86
N ILE A 384 -11.10 3.57 -22.12
CA ILE A 384 -10.64 4.97 -22.12
C ILE A 384 -11.43 5.79 -23.15
N HIS A 385 -11.58 5.26 -24.37
CA HIS A 385 -12.34 5.90 -25.43
C HIS A 385 -13.81 6.07 -25.04
N ASP A 386 -14.46 5.06 -24.49
CA ASP A 386 -15.86 5.09 -24.09
C ASP A 386 -16.10 6.12 -22.97
N LEU A 387 -15.22 6.16 -21.95
CA LEU A 387 -15.30 7.17 -20.90
C LEU A 387 -15.05 8.58 -21.42
N LYS A 388 -14.13 8.75 -22.38
CA LYS A 388 -13.88 10.04 -23.03
C LYS A 388 -15.08 10.51 -23.85
N ASN A 389 -15.82 9.60 -24.46
CA ASN A 389 -17.09 9.93 -25.14
C ASN A 389 -18.23 10.25 -24.17
N ALA A 390 -18.27 9.58 -23.02
CA ALA A 390 -19.23 9.90 -21.96
C ALA A 390 -19.00 11.29 -21.37
N ASN A 391 -17.75 11.71 -21.21
CA ASN A 391 -17.38 13.05 -20.72
C ASN A 391 -16.10 13.54 -21.42
N ARG A 392 -16.26 14.31 -22.49
CA ARG A 392 -15.15 14.81 -23.32
C ARG A 392 -14.23 15.78 -22.60
N SER A 393 -14.72 16.50 -21.60
CA SER A 393 -13.95 17.49 -20.84
C SER A 393 -13.12 16.85 -19.71
N SER A 394 -13.49 15.65 -19.25
CA SER A 394 -12.78 15.00 -18.16
C SER A 394 -11.42 14.44 -18.60
N ARG A 395 -10.47 14.49 -17.70
CA ARG A 395 -9.20 13.77 -17.80
C ARG A 395 -9.47 12.28 -17.55
N ILE A 396 -8.87 11.38 -18.31
CA ILE A 396 -8.98 9.93 -18.08
C ILE A 396 -7.73 9.45 -17.37
N SER A 397 -7.94 8.84 -16.22
CA SER A 397 -6.91 8.30 -15.33
C SER A 397 -6.99 6.77 -15.28
N VAL A 398 -5.85 6.11 -15.18
CA VAL A 398 -5.77 4.67 -14.90
C VAL A 398 -4.98 4.46 -13.62
N LYS A 399 -5.55 3.69 -12.67
CA LYS A 399 -4.87 3.33 -11.43
C LYS A 399 -4.28 1.93 -11.52
N LEU A 400 -2.95 1.89 -11.42
CA LEU A 400 -2.10 0.70 -11.35
C LEU A 400 -1.52 0.56 -9.94
N VAL A 401 -0.81 -0.53 -9.71
CA VAL A 401 -0.15 -0.82 -8.41
C VAL A 401 1.34 -1.03 -8.59
N SER A 402 2.09 -0.76 -7.51
CA SER A 402 3.55 -0.88 -7.46
C SER A 402 3.98 -2.34 -7.40
N GLU A 403 3.86 -3.04 -8.52
CA GLU A 403 4.38 -4.40 -8.72
C GLU A 403 5.51 -4.39 -9.75
N ILE A 404 6.34 -5.42 -9.76
CA ILE A 404 7.38 -5.57 -10.79
C ILE A 404 6.76 -5.65 -12.17
N GLY A 405 7.31 -4.95 -13.15
CA GLY A 405 6.75 -4.87 -14.51
C GLY A 405 5.67 -3.81 -14.69
N VAL A 406 5.33 -3.04 -13.64
CA VAL A 406 4.33 -1.95 -13.73
C VAL A 406 4.73 -0.90 -14.77
N GLY A 407 6.03 -0.66 -14.97
CA GLY A 407 6.52 0.25 -16.01
C GLY A 407 6.14 -0.20 -17.42
N THR A 408 6.21 -1.49 -17.72
CA THR A 408 5.78 -2.05 -19.01
C THR A 408 4.26 -1.92 -19.21
N ILE A 409 3.48 -2.22 -18.17
CA ILE A 409 2.02 -2.03 -18.19
C ILE A 409 1.69 -0.54 -18.39
N ALA A 410 2.37 0.35 -17.67
CA ALA A 410 2.19 1.80 -17.79
C ALA A 410 2.48 2.29 -19.22
N ALA A 411 3.55 1.80 -19.87
CA ALA A 411 3.86 2.14 -21.24
C ALA A 411 2.72 1.73 -22.22
N GLY A 412 2.14 0.55 -22.02
CA GLY A 412 0.96 0.10 -22.75
C GLY A 412 -0.25 1.01 -22.54
N VAL A 413 -0.55 1.35 -21.29
CA VAL A 413 -1.68 2.23 -20.92
C VAL A 413 -1.49 3.65 -21.45
N VAL A 414 -0.27 4.19 -21.46
CA VAL A 414 0.03 5.49 -22.10
C VAL A 414 -0.19 5.43 -23.61
N LYS A 415 0.20 4.34 -24.29
CA LYS A 415 -0.11 4.13 -25.71
C LYS A 415 -1.62 4.02 -25.98
N ALA A 416 -2.39 3.54 -25.00
CA ALA A 416 -3.86 3.54 -25.02
C ALA A 416 -4.49 4.92 -24.79
N LYS A 417 -3.69 5.99 -24.73
CA LYS A 417 -4.10 7.41 -24.63
C LYS A 417 -4.74 7.80 -23.29
N THR A 418 -4.29 7.21 -22.19
CA THR A 418 -4.63 7.77 -20.87
C THR A 418 -3.97 9.14 -20.67
N ASP A 419 -4.65 10.06 -19.99
CA ASP A 419 -4.13 11.39 -19.65
C ASP A 419 -3.31 11.36 -18.33
N HIS A 420 -3.59 10.38 -17.48
CA HIS A 420 -3.06 10.33 -16.11
C HIS A 420 -2.90 8.89 -15.61
N LEU A 421 -1.84 8.63 -14.85
CA LEU A 421 -1.55 7.34 -14.21
C LEU A 421 -1.35 7.50 -12.71
N VAL A 422 -2.00 6.64 -11.93
CA VAL A 422 -1.72 6.49 -10.49
C VAL A 422 -0.97 5.19 -10.26
N ILE A 423 0.18 5.28 -9.59
CA ILE A 423 0.95 4.13 -9.11
C ILE A 423 0.76 4.03 -7.60
N ALA A 424 -0.05 3.07 -7.16
CA ALA A 424 -0.44 2.92 -5.77
C ALA A 424 0.49 1.96 -5.01
N GLY A 425 0.99 2.39 -3.85
CA GLY A 425 1.75 1.53 -2.94
C GLY A 425 0.88 0.65 -2.03
N HIS A 426 1.51 -0.32 -1.36
CA HIS A 426 0.84 -1.31 -0.51
C HIS A 426 0.13 -0.73 0.73
N ASP A 427 0.47 0.46 1.16
CA ASP A 427 -0.09 1.09 2.36
C ASP A 427 -1.46 1.77 2.14
N GLY A 428 -2.06 1.60 0.98
CA GLY A 428 -3.36 2.18 0.65
C GLY A 428 -4.53 1.19 0.73
N GLY A 429 -5.76 1.69 0.92
CA GLY A 429 -7.00 0.94 0.67
C GLY A 429 -7.35 -0.18 1.65
N THR A 430 -7.14 -0.02 2.94
CA THR A 430 -7.32 -1.07 3.95
C THR A 430 -8.66 -1.08 4.69
N GLY A 431 -9.61 -0.19 4.37
CA GLY A 431 -10.86 -0.01 5.11
C GLY A 431 -11.81 -1.21 5.16
N ALA A 432 -11.62 -2.22 4.30
CA ALA A 432 -12.43 -3.44 4.26
C ALA A 432 -11.61 -4.68 3.89
N SER A 433 -10.28 -4.61 3.95
CA SER A 433 -9.39 -5.70 3.53
C SER A 433 -9.19 -6.74 4.62
N PRO A 434 -9.07 -8.03 4.26
CA PRO A 434 -8.64 -9.07 5.19
C PRO A 434 -7.25 -8.77 5.76
N LEU A 435 -7.01 -9.20 7.00
CA LEU A 435 -5.74 -8.97 7.70
C LEU A 435 -4.55 -9.58 6.95
N THR A 436 -4.72 -10.76 6.37
CA THR A 436 -3.70 -11.46 5.59
C THR A 436 -3.22 -10.65 4.37
N SER A 437 -4.14 -9.98 3.67
CA SER A 437 -3.81 -9.11 2.54
C SER A 437 -2.98 -7.90 2.99
N ILE A 438 -3.41 -7.24 4.07
CA ILE A 438 -2.71 -6.06 4.61
C ILE A 438 -1.28 -6.41 5.05
N LYS A 439 -1.09 -7.62 5.57
CA LYS A 439 0.23 -8.09 6.03
C LYS A 439 1.18 -8.46 4.91
N HIS A 440 0.66 -8.99 3.80
CA HIS A 440 1.49 -9.79 2.88
C HIS A 440 1.42 -9.37 1.42
N ALA A 441 0.39 -8.61 1.02
CA ALA A 441 0.23 -8.19 -0.37
C ALA A 441 0.78 -6.79 -0.64
N GLY A 442 1.14 -6.52 -1.88
CA GLY A 442 1.58 -5.22 -2.38
C GLY A 442 3.02 -4.85 -2.04
N LEU A 443 3.51 -3.84 -2.74
CA LEU A 443 4.89 -3.36 -2.68
C LEU A 443 4.92 -1.84 -2.39
N PRO A 444 6.06 -1.31 -1.87
CA PRO A 444 6.23 0.12 -1.66
C PRO A 444 6.07 0.92 -2.95
N TRP A 445 5.44 2.09 -2.87
CA TRP A 445 5.22 2.95 -4.04
C TRP A 445 6.53 3.44 -4.67
N GLU A 446 7.59 3.58 -3.87
CA GLU A 446 8.91 4.02 -4.31
C GLU A 446 9.45 3.14 -5.45
N LEU A 447 9.21 1.84 -5.37
CA LEU A 447 9.62 0.89 -6.41
C LEU A 447 8.84 1.09 -7.71
N GLY A 448 7.51 1.24 -7.58
CA GLY A 448 6.63 1.32 -8.75
C GLY A 448 6.76 2.65 -9.49
N ILE A 449 6.86 3.78 -8.76
CA ILE A 449 6.96 5.09 -9.41
C ILE A 449 8.32 5.26 -10.12
N ALA A 450 9.42 4.80 -9.50
CA ALA A 450 10.74 4.85 -10.10
C ALA A 450 10.80 4.01 -11.39
N GLU A 451 10.33 2.75 -11.34
CA GLU A 451 10.26 1.88 -12.52
C GLU A 451 9.40 2.49 -13.62
N THR A 452 8.22 3.03 -13.27
CA THR A 452 7.30 3.64 -14.24
C THR A 452 7.93 4.85 -14.90
N HIS A 453 8.52 5.76 -14.12
CA HIS A 453 9.19 6.95 -14.66
C HIS A 453 10.33 6.58 -15.60
N GLN A 454 11.23 5.70 -15.17
CA GLN A 454 12.36 5.22 -15.97
C GLN A 454 11.89 4.57 -17.28
N THR A 455 10.90 3.66 -17.21
CA THR A 455 10.38 2.96 -18.39
C THR A 455 9.71 3.93 -19.37
N LEU A 456 8.96 4.90 -18.90
CA LEU A 456 8.30 5.89 -19.76
C LEU A 456 9.29 6.85 -20.42
N VAL A 457 10.36 7.26 -19.72
CA VAL A 457 11.44 8.06 -20.30
C VAL A 457 12.17 7.26 -21.38
N MET A 458 12.56 6.02 -21.05
CA MET A 458 13.25 5.11 -21.97
C MET A 458 12.49 4.89 -23.28
N ASN A 459 11.14 4.88 -23.23
CA ASN A 459 10.27 4.66 -24.38
C ASN A 459 9.74 5.96 -25.03
N ASN A 460 10.24 7.14 -24.67
CA ASN A 460 9.76 8.44 -25.14
C ASN A 460 8.24 8.65 -24.95
N LEU A 461 7.73 8.18 -23.80
CA LEU A 461 6.30 8.25 -23.45
C LEU A 461 6.02 9.18 -22.25
N ARG A 462 7.07 9.59 -21.51
CA ARG A 462 6.93 10.29 -20.23
C ARG A 462 6.16 11.61 -20.33
N SER A 463 6.37 12.36 -21.41
CA SER A 463 5.70 13.64 -21.65
C SER A 463 4.22 13.55 -22.03
N ARG A 464 3.72 12.33 -22.27
CA ARG A 464 2.33 12.10 -22.72
C ARG A 464 1.37 11.88 -21.57
N VAL A 465 1.84 11.78 -20.33
CA VAL A 465 1.02 11.38 -19.18
C VAL A 465 1.49 12.07 -17.92
N VAL A 466 0.55 12.45 -17.05
CA VAL A 466 0.83 12.92 -15.69
C VAL A 466 0.90 11.70 -14.76
N LEU A 467 1.96 11.61 -13.94
CA LEU A 467 2.16 10.54 -12.97
C LEU A 467 1.77 10.98 -11.56
N GLN A 468 0.95 10.17 -10.90
CA GLN A 468 0.62 10.32 -9.48
C GLN A 468 1.08 9.10 -8.70
N THR A 469 1.48 9.29 -7.44
CA THR A 469 1.65 8.19 -6.50
C THR A 469 0.81 8.38 -5.24
N ASP A 470 0.40 7.27 -4.63
CA ASP A 470 -0.21 7.21 -3.31
C ASP A 470 0.37 6.04 -2.49
N GLY A 471 0.19 6.07 -1.17
CA GLY A 471 0.67 5.04 -0.25
C GLY A 471 1.37 5.65 0.98
N GLN A 472 0.59 6.24 1.90
CA GLN A 472 1.09 6.83 3.15
C GLN A 472 2.05 8.02 2.97
N LEU A 473 1.76 8.91 2.02
CA LEU A 473 2.39 10.23 2.02
C LEU A 473 1.88 11.02 3.24
N LYS A 474 2.78 11.63 4.01
CA LYS A 474 2.47 12.29 5.28
C LYS A 474 3.07 13.70 5.41
N THR A 475 4.25 13.94 4.85
CA THR A 475 5.06 15.14 5.05
C THR A 475 5.53 15.74 3.74
N GLY A 476 6.02 16.96 3.77
CA GLY A 476 6.63 17.60 2.60
C GLY A 476 7.86 16.83 2.10
N ARG A 477 8.57 16.14 3.01
CA ARG A 477 9.67 15.25 2.65
C ARG A 477 9.20 14.06 1.81
N ASP A 478 8.08 13.44 2.14
CA ASP A 478 7.53 12.34 1.34
C ASP A 478 7.19 12.82 -0.08
N VAL A 479 6.59 14.02 -0.19
CA VAL A 479 6.24 14.63 -1.48
C VAL A 479 7.48 14.94 -2.31
N ALA A 480 8.52 15.52 -1.70
CA ALA A 480 9.78 15.82 -2.38
C ALA A 480 10.44 14.55 -2.95
N ILE A 481 10.49 13.47 -2.17
CA ILE A 481 11.04 12.19 -2.63
C ILE A 481 10.18 11.61 -3.76
N ALA A 482 8.85 11.68 -3.64
CA ALA A 482 7.96 11.20 -4.69
C ALA A 482 8.15 11.97 -6.01
N ALA A 483 8.31 13.30 -5.94
CA ALA A 483 8.60 14.12 -7.12
C ALA A 483 9.96 13.75 -7.74
N ILE A 484 11.00 13.63 -6.93
CA ILE A 484 12.34 13.24 -7.39
C ILE A 484 12.32 11.85 -8.06
N LEU A 485 11.49 10.92 -7.59
CA LEU A 485 11.31 9.60 -8.21
C LEU A 485 10.39 9.61 -9.43
N GLY A 486 9.77 10.75 -9.78
CA GLY A 486 9.04 10.94 -11.02
C GLY A 486 7.55 11.29 -10.90
N ALA A 487 6.98 11.43 -9.70
CA ALA A 487 5.58 11.83 -9.53
C ALA A 487 5.37 13.33 -9.73
N GLU A 488 4.24 13.71 -10.34
CA GLU A 488 3.78 15.10 -10.56
C GLU A 488 2.59 15.45 -9.70
N GLU A 489 1.77 14.47 -9.33
CA GLU A 489 0.63 14.60 -8.42
C GLU A 489 0.77 13.62 -7.24
N PHE A 490 0.13 13.93 -6.11
CA PHE A 490 0.40 13.27 -4.83
C PHE A 490 -0.90 12.92 -4.11
N GLY A 491 -1.09 11.64 -3.79
CA GLY A 491 -2.30 11.11 -3.18
C GLY A 491 -2.18 10.91 -1.68
N PHE A 492 -3.12 11.45 -0.90
CA PHE A 492 -3.16 11.35 0.56
C PHE A 492 -4.45 10.66 1.02
N SER A 493 -4.36 9.67 1.90
CA SER A 493 -5.53 8.98 2.46
C SER A 493 -5.54 8.99 3.98
N THR A 494 -4.59 8.30 4.62
CA THR A 494 -4.57 8.12 6.07
C THR A 494 -4.36 9.42 6.81
N ALA A 495 -3.41 10.25 6.38
CA ALA A 495 -3.13 11.52 7.07
C ALA A 495 -4.34 12.48 7.07
N PRO A 496 -5.05 12.74 5.97
CA PRO A 496 -6.31 13.47 6.01
C PRO A 496 -7.36 12.86 6.94
N LEU A 497 -7.49 11.53 7.01
CA LEU A 497 -8.41 10.89 7.96
C LEU A 497 -7.96 11.10 9.42
N VAL A 498 -6.66 11.11 9.69
CA VAL A 498 -6.12 11.42 11.03
C VAL A 498 -6.45 12.85 11.42
N THR A 499 -6.33 13.82 10.51
CA THR A 499 -6.72 15.22 10.77
C THR A 499 -8.23 15.36 11.05
N LEU A 500 -9.05 14.51 10.45
CA LEU A 500 -10.50 14.41 10.71
C LEU A 500 -10.83 13.66 12.02
N GLY A 501 -9.83 13.13 12.73
CA GLY A 501 -10.00 12.49 14.03
C GLY A 501 -9.78 10.97 14.07
N CYS A 502 -9.24 10.36 13.02
CA CYS A 502 -8.88 8.93 13.04
C CYS A 502 -7.78 8.66 14.08
N ILE A 503 -7.98 7.67 14.93
CA ILE A 503 -7.04 7.25 15.98
C ILE A 503 -6.30 5.96 15.64
N MET A 504 -6.36 5.51 14.41
CA MET A 504 -5.69 4.30 13.89
C MET A 504 -6.01 3.02 14.69
N MET A 505 -7.24 2.89 15.19
CA MET A 505 -7.71 1.72 15.96
C MET A 505 -7.74 0.42 15.12
N ARG A 506 -7.64 0.53 13.79
CA ARG A 506 -7.61 -0.61 12.86
C ARG A 506 -8.84 -1.54 12.92
N LYS A 507 -10.00 -1.01 13.31
CA LYS A 507 -11.31 -1.70 13.34
C LYS A 507 -12.22 -1.32 12.16
N CYS A 508 -11.66 -0.72 11.12
CA CYS A 508 -12.42 -0.19 9.97
C CYS A 508 -13.28 -1.26 9.27
N HIS A 509 -12.77 -2.48 9.14
CA HIS A 509 -13.45 -3.60 8.48
C HIS A 509 -14.65 -4.17 9.27
N LEU A 510 -14.74 -3.88 10.57
CA LEU A 510 -15.79 -4.42 11.47
C LEU A 510 -17.03 -3.53 11.59
N ASN A 511 -17.09 -2.39 10.91
CA ASN A 511 -18.15 -1.39 11.05
C ASN A 511 -18.27 -0.76 12.46
N THR A 512 -17.24 -0.88 13.29
CA THR A 512 -17.21 -0.47 14.71
C THR A 512 -16.25 0.70 14.97
N CYS A 513 -16.00 1.56 14.00
CA CYS A 513 -15.10 2.70 14.16
C CYS A 513 -15.60 3.65 15.26
N PRO A 514 -14.86 3.81 16.38
CA PRO A 514 -15.35 4.54 17.54
C PRO A 514 -15.44 6.06 17.35
N VAL A 515 -14.80 6.58 16.29
CA VAL A 515 -14.74 8.02 15.96
C VAL A 515 -15.63 8.40 14.76
N GLY A 516 -16.46 7.49 14.27
CA GLY A 516 -17.45 7.78 13.22
C GLY A 516 -16.90 7.93 11.80
N ILE A 517 -15.62 7.62 11.53
CA ILE A 517 -15.01 7.80 10.21
C ILE A 517 -15.27 6.61 9.29
N ALA A 518 -14.98 5.39 9.74
CA ALA A 518 -15.04 4.19 8.90
C ALA A 518 -16.16 3.24 9.32
N THR A 519 -17.36 3.78 9.48
CA THR A 519 -18.55 3.05 9.89
C THR A 519 -19.82 3.60 9.23
N GLN A 520 -20.84 2.76 9.08
CA GLN A 520 -22.18 3.14 8.69
C GLN A 520 -23.18 3.09 9.86
N ASP A 521 -22.72 2.68 11.05
CA ASP A 521 -23.53 2.72 12.26
C ASP A 521 -23.92 4.17 12.61
N LYS A 522 -25.22 4.44 12.74
CA LYS A 522 -25.74 5.80 12.94
C LYS A 522 -25.29 6.44 14.25
N GLU A 523 -25.16 5.65 15.32
CA GLU A 523 -24.74 6.18 16.63
C GLU A 523 -23.24 6.47 16.66
N LEU A 524 -22.45 5.63 15.99
CA LEU A 524 -21.02 5.88 15.86
C LEU A 524 -20.73 7.07 14.94
N ARG A 525 -21.49 7.26 13.85
CA ARG A 525 -21.35 8.41 12.94
C ARG A 525 -21.58 9.75 13.64
N LYS A 526 -22.48 9.83 14.62
CA LYS A 526 -22.70 11.05 15.44
C LYS A 526 -21.44 11.50 16.21
N LYS A 527 -20.46 10.60 16.39
CA LYS A 527 -19.19 10.91 17.06
C LYS A 527 -18.18 11.58 16.15
N PHE A 528 -18.45 11.69 14.86
CA PHE A 528 -17.58 12.39 13.92
C PHE A 528 -17.48 13.88 14.28
N LYS A 529 -16.26 14.38 14.45
CA LYS A 529 -15.97 15.78 14.82
C LYS A 529 -14.98 16.45 13.84
N GLY A 530 -14.72 15.82 12.69
CA GLY A 530 -13.81 16.34 11.71
C GLY A 530 -14.38 17.58 11.00
N SER A 531 -13.52 18.51 10.63
CA SER A 531 -13.86 19.67 9.80
C SER A 531 -13.03 19.65 8.51
N PRO A 532 -13.59 20.09 7.36
CA PRO A 532 -12.82 20.30 6.15
C PRO A 532 -11.57 21.17 6.35
N ASP A 533 -11.65 22.19 7.22
CA ASP A 533 -10.53 23.09 7.51
C ASP A 533 -9.33 22.35 8.13
N ASN A 534 -9.55 21.28 8.87
CA ASN A 534 -8.44 20.49 9.40
C ASN A 534 -7.58 19.90 8.28
N VAL A 535 -8.22 19.42 7.21
CA VAL A 535 -7.51 18.88 6.04
C VAL A 535 -6.82 20.00 5.26
N VAL A 536 -7.48 21.15 5.12
CA VAL A 536 -6.93 22.33 4.45
C VAL A 536 -5.65 22.80 5.15
N ASN A 537 -5.72 23.00 6.47
CA ASN A 537 -4.58 23.45 7.28
C ASN A 537 -3.39 22.49 7.13
N TYR A 538 -3.66 21.20 7.27
CA TYR A 538 -2.62 20.16 7.13
C TYR A 538 -1.93 20.20 5.77
N LEU A 539 -2.69 20.23 4.68
CA LEU A 539 -2.10 20.16 3.33
C LEU A 539 -1.33 21.43 2.96
N PHE A 540 -1.70 22.60 3.49
CA PHE A 540 -0.89 23.81 3.37
C PHE A 540 0.43 23.70 4.15
N MET A 541 0.44 23.07 5.34
CA MET A 541 1.66 22.83 6.10
C MET A 541 2.60 21.86 5.37
N VAL A 542 2.05 20.82 4.74
CA VAL A 542 2.81 19.90 3.87
C VAL A 542 3.45 20.66 2.70
N ALA A 543 2.69 21.54 2.03
CA ALA A 543 3.21 22.35 0.94
C ALA A 543 4.29 23.33 1.40
N LYS A 544 4.15 23.92 2.58
CA LYS A 544 5.17 24.81 3.19
C LYS A 544 6.47 24.06 3.47
N GLU A 545 6.39 22.86 4.05
CA GLU A 545 7.57 22.00 4.27
C GLU A 545 8.25 21.66 2.95
N LEU A 546 7.48 21.27 1.93
CA LEU A 546 8.01 20.98 0.59
C LEU A 546 8.76 22.17 0.01
N ARG A 547 8.21 23.39 0.12
CA ARG A 547 8.86 24.61 -0.34
C ARG A 547 10.20 24.85 0.35
N MET A 548 10.29 24.60 1.67
CA MET A 548 11.55 24.74 2.42
C MET A 548 12.60 23.73 1.91
N ILE A 549 12.18 22.50 1.61
CA ILE A 549 13.07 21.48 1.04
C ILE A 549 13.53 21.92 -0.37
N MET A 550 12.62 22.40 -1.21
CA MET A 550 12.94 22.90 -2.56
C MET A 550 13.90 24.08 -2.51
N ALA A 551 13.69 25.03 -1.59
CA ALA A 551 14.60 26.16 -1.39
C ALA A 551 16.02 25.69 -1.05
N ASN A 552 16.15 24.72 -0.15
CA ASN A 552 17.45 24.13 0.23
C ASN A 552 18.10 23.30 -0.90
N LEU A 553 17.30 22.74 -1.79
CA LEU A 553 17.76 22.06 -2.99
C LEU A 553 18.15 23.03 -4.12
N GLY A 554 17.79 24.32 -4.01
CA GLY A 554 18.02 25.33 -5.05
C GLY A 554 17.01 25.25 -6.20
N ILE A 555 15.83 24.66 -5.97
CA ILE A 555 14.78 24.42 -6.97
C ILE A 555 13.62 25.40 -6.76
N SER A 556 13.23 26.13 -7.80
CA SER A 556 12.17 27.13 -7.74
C SER A 556 10.79 26.60 -8.07
N LYS A 557 10.66 25.66 -9.00
CA LYS A 557 9.40 25.07 -9.45
C LYS A 557 9.37 23.57 -9.15
N LEU A 558 8.20 23.06 -8.78
CA LEU A 558 8.02 21.63 -8.52
C LEU A 558 8.31 20.79 -9.79
N ASP A 559 7.99 21.32 -10.98
CA ASP A 559 8.29 20.65 -12.24
C ASP A 559 9.79 20.39 -12.45
N ASP A 560 10.65 21.30 -11.96
CA ASP A 560 12.11 21.16 -12.06
C ASP A 560 12.67 20.10 -11.09
N LEU A 561 11.86 19.61 -10.16
CA LEU A 561 12.23 18.56 -9.19
C LEU A 561 11.94 17.15 -9.73
N ILE A 562 11.04 17.03 -10.72
CA ILE A 562 10.52 15.74 -11.18
C ILE A 562 11.63 14.93 -11.88
N GLY A 563 11.85 13.71 -11.39
CA GLY A 563 12.85 12.79 -11.94
C GLY A 563 14.30 13.12 -11.61
N ARG A 564 14.57 14.13 -10.76
CA ARG A 564 15.90 14.59 -10.38
C ARG A 564 16.55 13.68 -9.32
N VAL A 565 16.69 12.38 -9.63
CA VAL A 565 17.28 11.37 -8.72
C VAL A 565 18.74 11.70 -8.32
N ASP A 566 19.42 12.56 -9.07
CA ASP A 566 20.72 13.12 -8.72
C ASP A 566 20.71 13.93 -7.40
N LEU A 567 19.53 14.39 -6.95
CA LEU A 567 19.32 15.12 -5.70
C LEU A 567 19.10 14.19 -4.49
N LEU A 568 19.06 12.88 -4.69
CA LEU A 568 18.97 11.88 -3.64
C LEU A 568 20.22 11.01 -3.56
N GLU A 569 20.46 10.48 -2.37
CA GLU A 569 21.45 9.43 -2.12
C GLU A 569 20.92 8.48 -1.03
N MET A 570 21.49 7.30 -0.96
CA MET A 570 21.25 6.40 0.16
C MET A 570 21.89 6.97 1.42
N ASP A 571 21.15 7.00 2.54
CA ASP A 571 21.69 7.48 3.82
C ASP A 571 22.70 6.48 4.40
N LYS A 572 23.97 6.82 4.32
CA LYS A 572 25.09 6.02 4.86
C LYS A 572 25.19 6.07 6.39
N ALA A 573 24.48 7.02 7.04
CA ALA A 573 24.46 7.17 8.50
C ALA A 573 23.39 6.30 9.18
N ILE A 574 22.78 5.34 8.47
CA ILE A 574 21.82 4.41 9.05
C ILE A 574 22.56 3.52 10.06
N ASP A 575 22.27 3.71 11.34
CA ASP A 575 22.79 2.85 12.40
C ASP A 575 21.90 1.62 12.59
N HIS A 576 22.12 0.62 11.74
CA HIS A 576 21.42 -0.65 11.82
C HIS A 576 22.35 -1.78 11.37
N TRP A 577 22.45 -2.83 12.16
CA TRP A 577 23.37 -3.95 11.92
C TRP A 577 23.13 -4.69 10.57
N LYS A 578 21.94 -4.54 9.94
CA LYS A 578 21.63 -5.09 8.61
C LYS A 578 21.87 -4.13 7.44
N ARG A 579 22.50 -3.00 7.67
CA ARG A 579 22.73 -1.98 6.61
C ARG A 579 23.73 -2.45 5.55
N ASP A 580 24.66 -3.31 5.93
CA ASP A 580 25.69 -3.82 5.04
C ASP A 580 25.05 -4.65 3.92
N GLY A 581 25.40 -4.32 2.67
CA GLY A 581 24.77 -4.89 1.47
C GLY A 581 23.50 -4.18 0.98
N LEU A 582 22.96 -3.21 1.73
CA LEU A 582 21.83 -2.41 1.25
C LEU A 582 22.25 -1.56 0.03
N ASP A 583 21.52 -1.70 -1.08
CA ASP A 583 21.71 -0.92 -2.29
C ASP A 583 20.39 -0.49 -2.91
N LEU A 584 20.25 0.82 -3.08
CA LEU A 584 19.09 1.48 -3.71
C LEU A 584 19.42 2.02 -5.11
N SER A 585 20.58 1.68 -5.68
CA SER A 585 21.05 2.25 -6.95
C SER A 585 20.06 2.08 -8.08
N LYS A 586 19.37 0.93 -8.18
CA LYS A 586 18.35 0.67 -9.22
C LYS A 586 17.17 1.66 -9.15
N ILE A 587 16.79 2.10 -7.93
CA ILE A 587 15.72 3.09 -7.73
C ILE A 587 16.23 4.51 -7.98
N LEU A 588 17.47 4.79 -7.59
CA LEU A 588 18.12 6.10 -7.67
C LEU A 588 18.92 6.29 -8.96
N SER A 589 18.81 5.39 -9.93
CA SER A 589 19.41 5.55 -11.24
C SER A 589 18.64 6.58 -12.07
N PRO A 590 19.35 7.50 -12.77
CA PRO A 590 18.69 8.39 -13.72
C PRO A 590 18.07 7.57 -14.85
N ALA A 591 16.95 8.06 -15.36
CA ALA A 591 16.29 7.42 -16.49
C ALA A 591 17.14 7.61 -17.77
N GLU A 592 17.40 6.52 -18.49
CA GLU A 592 18.15 6.55 -19.74
C GLU A 592 17.28 6.98 -20.91
N ILE A 593 17.73 7.95 -21.69
CA ILE A 593 17.10 8.35 -22.94
C ILE A 593 17.73 7.51 -24.07
N ILE A 594 17.02 6.48 -24.52
CA ILE A 594 17.51 5.59 -25.59
C ILE A 594 17.33 6.23 -26.96
N TYR A 595 16.23 6.95 -27.18
CA TYR A 595 15.94 7.64 -28.43
C TYR A 595 16.45 9.07 -28.33
N LYS A 596 17.57 9.35 -28.99
CA LYS A 596 18.01 10.71 -29.31
C LYS A 596 17.41 11.05 -30.66
N ASP A 597 16.52 12.05 -30.72
CA ASP A 597 16.05 12.65 -31.95
C ASP A 597 17.21 13.24 -32.75
#